data_e18fa899d8fe767263a51acae238fd3b
#
_entry.id   e18fa899d8fe767263a51acae238fd3b
#
_cell.length_a   1.000
_cell.length_b   1.000
_cell.length_c   1.000
_cell.angle_alpha   90.00
_cell.angle_beta   90.00
_cell.angle_gamma   90.00
#
_symmetry.space_group_name_H-M   'P 1'
#
loop_
_entity.id
_entity.type
_entity.pdbx_description
1 polymer ?
#
loop_
_entity_poly.entity_id
_entity_poly.type
_entity_poly.pdbx_seq_one_letter_code
_entity_poly.pdbx_strand_id
1 'polypeptide(L)'
;MTKATSCGGVVIFRGKILLLYKSYKNRYDGWVLPKGTVEQGETHEQTALREVKEETDADASIIKYVGKSEYSFYSFHEQIIKSVHWYLMESENYHSKPQKEEFFVDSGYYKFHEAYHLLKFPNEKEILKQAYDAVSYTHLTLPTIYSV
;
A
#
# COMPACT_ATOMS: atom_id res chain seq x y z
N MET A 1 -12.30 20.57 12.04
CA MET A 1 -11.27 19.79 11.34
C MET A 1 -11.12 18.43 12.01
N THR A 2 -11.26 17.38 11.24
CA THR A 2 -11.15 16.00 11.76
C THR A 2 -9.90 15.34 11.18
N LYS A 3 -9.21 14.60 12.01
CA LYS A 3 -8.04 13.81 11.60
C LYS A 3 -8.38 12.33 11.62
N ALA A 4 -8.01 11.62 10.57
CA ALA A 4 -8.18 10.17 10.46
C ALA A 4 -6.84 9.53 10.13
N THR A 5 -6.59 8.36 10.70
CA THR A 5 -5.33 7.65 10.51
C THR A 5 -5.57 6.29 9.89
N SER A 6 -4.81 6.01 8.84
CA SER A 6 -4.76 4.70 8.21
C SER A 6 -3.33 4.18 8.21
N CYS A 7 -3.19 2.88 8.01
CA CYS A 7 -1.88 2.26 7.85
C CYS A 7 -1.94 1.26 6.71
N GLY A 8 -0.82 1.09 6.03
CA GLY A 8 -0.75 0.18 4.91
C GLY A 8 0.65 -0.31 4.64
N GLY A 9 0.79 -1.08 3.58
CA GLY A 9 2.05 -1.71 3.27
C GLY A 9 2.46 -1.61 1.81
N VAL A 10 3.77 -1.49 1.63
CA VAL A 10 4.43 -1.74 0.37
C VAL A 10 4.99 -3.15 0.48
N VAL A 11 4.28 -4.10 -0.12
CA VAL A 11 4.59 -5.53 0.01
C VAL A 11 5.44 -5.96 -1.16
N ILE A 12 6.62 -6.50 -0.85
CA ILE A 12 7.57 -6.91 -1.88
C ILE A 12 7.85 -8.41 -1.80
N PHE A 13 7.95 -9.06 -2.96
CA PHE A 13 8.41 -10.43 -3.07
C PHE A 13 9.27 -10.54 -4.32
N ARG A 14 10.53 -10.95 -4.15
CA ARG A 14 11.51 -11.06 -5.23
C ARG A 14 11.57 -9.81 -6.13
N GLY A 15 11.54 -8.65 -5.47
CA GLY A 15 11.68 -7.37 -6.15
C GLY A 15 10.41 -6.84 -6.80
N LYS A 16 9.30 -7.56 -6.72
CA LYS A 16 8.02 -7.12 -7.29
C LYS A 16 7.09 -6.64 -6.20
N ILE A 17 6.26 -5.67 -6.53
CA ILE A 17 5.42 -4.93 -5.59
C ILE A 17 3.96 -5.34 -5.77
N LEU A 18 3.28 -5.62 -4.66
CA LEU A 18 1.87 -5.99 -4.67
C LEU A 18 0.98 -4.75 -4.80
N LEU A 19 0.17 -4.73 -5.83
CA LEU A 19 -0.81 -3.68 -6.08
C LEU A 19 -2.22 -4.25 -6.15
N LEU A 20 -3.19 -3.38 -5.86
CA LEU A 20 -4.61 -3.67 -6.00
C LEU A 20 -5.23 -2.74 -7.04
N TYR A 21 -6.15 -3.26 -7.83
CA TYR A 21 -6.95 -2.42 -8.72
C TYR A 21 -8.31 -2.18 -8.10
N LYS A 22 -8.62 -0.92 -7.82
CA LYS A 22 -9.89 -0.53 -7.23
C LYS A 22 -10.80 0.05 -8.31
N SER A 23 -12.04 -0.44 -8.36
CA SER A 23 -13.05 0.06 -9.29
C SER A 23 -14.35 0.26 -8.53
N TYR A 24 -14.80 1.52 -8.43
CA TYR A 24 -16.01 1.86 -7.68
C TYR A 24 -16.91 2.81 -8.45
N LYS A 25 -17.94 2.27 -9.09
CA LYS A 25 -19.09 3.01 -9.66
C LYS A 25 -18.71 4.31 -10.38
N ASN A 26 -17.79 4.29 -11.32
CA ASN A 26 -17.38 5.45 -12.09
C ASN A 26 -16.77 6.58 -11.27
N ARG A 27 -16.55 6.40 -9.97
CA ARG A 27 -15.95 7.41 -9.10
C ARG A 27 -14.46 7.25 -8.95
N TYR A 28 -13.98 6.00 -9.15
CA TYR A 28 -12.63 5.67 -8.77
C TYR A 28 -12.18 4.42 -9.49
N ASP A 29 -11.22 4.57 -10.37
CA ASP A 29 -10.58 3.45 -11.05
C ASP A 29 -9.08 3.65 -10.98
N GLY A 30 -8.37 2.65 -10.52
CA GLY A 30 -6.92 2.71 -10.56
C GLY A 30 -6.22 1.75 -9.63
N TRP A 31 -4.93 1.61 -9.84
CA TRP A 31 -4.08 0.78 -9.02
C TRP A 31 -3.65 1.54 -7.77
N VAL A 32 -3.68 0.85 -6.63
CA VAL A 32 -3.37 1.44 -5.33
C VAL A 32 -2.56 0.46 -4.48
N LEU A 33 -1.93 1.00 -3.44
CA LEU A 33 -1.31 0.21 -2.39
C LEU A 33 -2.36 -0.16 -1.33
N PRO A 34 -2.27 -1.34 -0.71
CA PRO A 34 -3.22 -1.75 0.33
C PRO A 34 -3.05 -0.92 1.60
N LYS A 35 -4.17 -0.47 2.16
CA LYS A 35 -4.21 0.31 3.40
C LYS A 35 -5.62 0.36 3.96
N GLY A 36 -5.74 0.71 5.22
CA GLY A 36 -7.04 0.94 5.82
C GLY A 36 -6.95 1.59 7.20
N THR A 37 -8.11 1.85 7.76
CA THR A 37 -8.26 2.66 8.97
C THR A 37 -7.84 1.90 10.22
N VAL A 38 -7.13 2.59 11.12
CA VAL A 38 -6.74 2.07 12.43
C VAL A 38 -8.02 1.81 13.24
N GLU A 39 -8.13 0.61 13.80
CA GLU A 39 -9.21 0.25 14.70
C GLU A 39 -8.79 0.43 16.15
N GLN A 40 -9.79 0.63 17.01
CA GLN A 40 -9.54 0.86 18.42
C GLN A 40 -8.72 -0.29 19.02
N GLY A 41 -7.65 0.08 19.72
CA GLY A 41 -6.77 -0.91 20.37
C GLY A 41 -5.67 -1.45 19.50
N GLU A 42 -5.64 -1.11 18.20
CA GLU A 42 -4.57 -1.56 17.32
C GLU A 42 -3.37 -0.64 17.35
N THR A 43 -2.17 -1.23 17.25
CA THR A 43 -0.98 -0.45 16.89
C THR A 43 -1.01 -0.20 15.38
N HIS A 44 -0.20 0.74 14.91
CA HIS A 44 -0.08 1.03 13.47
C HIS A 44 0.40 -0.22 12.71
N GLU A 45 1.35 -0.95 13.27
CA GLU A 45 1.86 -2.19 12.67
C GLU A 45 0.76 -3.24 12.54
N GLN A 46 -0.05 -3.40 13.58
CA GLN A 46 -1.17 -4.35 13.54
C GLN A 46 -2.18 -3.97 12.47
N THR A 47 -2.50 -2.69 12.36
CA THR A 47 -3.43 -2.20 11.34
C THR A 47 -2.87 -2.49 9.94
N ALA A 48 -1.60 -2.16 9.71
CA ALA A 48 -0.99 -2.37 8.40
C ALA A 48 -1.02 -3.84 7.99
N LEU A 49 -0.67 -4.74 8.90
CA LEU A 49 -0.69 -6.18 8.63
C LEU A 49 -2.11 -6.69 8.39
N ARG A 50 -3.06 -6.25 9.20
CA ARG A 50 -4.46 -6.66 9.06
C ARG A 50 -5.04 -6.21 7.73
N GLU A 51 -4.83 -4.94 7.37
CA GLU A 51 -5.37 -4.40 6.12
C GLU A 51 -4.76 -5.06 4.89
N VAL A 52 -3.45 -5.31 4.90
CA VAL A 52 -2.81 -6.04 3.82
C VAL A 52 -3.43 -7.43 3.68
N LYS A 53 -3.61 -8.14 4.79
CA LYS A 53 -4.20 -9.49 4.76
C LYS A 53 -5.65 -9.46 4.27
N GLU A 54 -6.45 -8.52 4.77
CA GLU A 54 -7.86 -8.42 4.37
C GLU A 54 -8.02 -8.07 2.89
N GLU A 55 -7.25 -7.10 2.39
CA GLU A 55 -7.43 -6.60 1.04
C GLU A 55 -6.77 -7.47 -0.02
N THR A 56 -5.66 -8.13 0.32
CA THR A 56 -4.84 -8.85 -0.67
C THR A 56 -4.68 -10.34 -0.41
N ASP A 57 -5.06 -10.82 0.75
CA ASP A 57 -4.84 -12.19 1.23
C ASP A 57 -3.36 -12.59 1.29
N ALA A 58 -2.45 -11.64 1.23
CA ALA A 58 -1.02 -11.92 1.32
C ALA A 58 -0.61 -12.10 2.78
N ASP A 59 0.25 -13.10 3.03
CA ASP A 59 0.90 -13.29 4.32
C ASP A 59 2.22 -12.53 4.28
N ALA A 60 2.24 -11.39 4.94
CA ALA A 60 3.37 -10.49 4.90
C ALA A 60 3.91 -10.22 6.30
N SER A 61 5.18 -9.90 6.38
CA SER A 61 5.82 -9.48 7.61
C SER A 61 6.45 -8.11 7.41
N ILE A 62 6.48 -7.32 8.48
CA ILE A 62 7.02 -5.96 8.42
C ILE A 62 8.55 -6.00 8.47
N ILE A 63 9.18 -5.26 7.55
CA ILE A 63 10.62 -5.06 7.53
C ILE A 63 10.98 -3.76 8.23
N LYS A 64 10.33 -2.65 7.86
CA LYS A 64 10.59 -1.35 8.49
C LYS A 64 9.52 -0.34 8.13
N TYR A 65 9.44 0.72 8.91
CA TYR A 65 8.60 1.88 8.62
C TYR A 65 9.19 2.66 7.44
N VAL A 66 8.34 3.07 6.51
CA VAL A 66 8.77 3.84 5.33
C VAL A 66 8.55 5.32 5.54
N GLY A 67 7.33 5.71 5.88
CA GLY A 67 6.99 7.11 6.00
C GLY A 67 5.49 7.33 6.03
N LYS A 68 5.12 8.59 6.01
CA LYS A 68 3.74 9.03 6.13
C LYS A 68 3.34 9.84 4.90
N SER A 69 2.14 9.61 4.38
CA SER A 69 1.52 10.49 3.40
C SER A 69 0.28 11.12 4.01
N GLU A 70 -0.09 12.31 3.53
CA GLU A 70 -1.27 13.01 4.01
C GLU A 70 -2.06 13.56 2.84
N TYR A 71 -3.37 13.58 2.97
CA TYR A 71 -4.24 14.30 2.06
C TYR A 71 -5.44 14.82 2.82
N SER A 72 -6.10 15.84 2.26
CA SER A 72 -7.27 16.42 2.89
C SER A 72 -8.43 16.50 1.89
N PHE A 73 -9.63 16.48 2.43
CA PHE A 73 -10.85 16.66 1.64
C PHE A 73 -11.94 17.24 2.54
N TYR A 74 -13.03 17.70 1.91
CA TYR A 74 -14.18 18.22 2.64
C TYR A 74 -15.30 17.21 2.59
N SER A 75 -15.94 16.99 3.74
CA SER A 75 -17.11 16.13 3.88
C SER A 75 -18.07 16.81 4.83
N PHE A 76 -19.33 17.03 4.38
CA PHE A 76 -20.36 17.71 5.18
C PHE A 76 -19.87 19.04 5.74
N HIS A 77 -19.19 19.86 4.91
CA HIS A 77 -18.64 21.16 5.27
C HIS A 77 -17.52 21.11 6.31
N GLU A 78 -17.00 19.92 6.56
CA GLU A 78 -15.88 19.73 7.48
C GLU A 78 -14.62 19.32 6.72
N GLN A 79 -13.49 19.92 7.07
CA GLN A 79 -12.20 19.50 6.53
C GLN A 79 -11.74 18.24 7.26
N ILE A 80 -11.43 17.20 6.47
CA ILE A 80 -10.88 15.95 6.98
C ILE A 80 -9.45 15.83 6.49
N ILE A 81 -8.52 15.63 7.42
CA ILE A 81 -7.11 15.37 7.10
C ILE A 81 -6.85 13.91 7.38
N LYS A 82 -6.42 13.18 6.34
CA LYS A 82 -6.12 11.75 6.47
C LYS A 82 -4.63 11.54 6.35
N SER A 83 -4.06 10.89 7.37
CA SER A 83 -2.66 10.47 7.38
C SER A 83 -2.60 8.97 7.17
N VAL A 84 -1.65 8.52 6.35
CA VAL A 84 -1.42 7.11 6.12
C VAL A 84 0.03 6.79 6.47
N HIS A 85 0.22 5.86 7.40
CA HIS A 85 1.54 5.36 7.76
C HIS A 85 1.84 4.10 6.96
N TRP A 86 3.00 4.07 6.32
CA TRP A 86 3.36 3.01 5.39
C TRP A 86 4.54 2.19 5.90
N TYR A 87 4.44 0.88 5.71
CA TYR A 87 5.47 -0.08 6.13
C TYR A 87 5.96 -0.87 4.94
N LEU A 88 7.27 -1.04 4.85
CA LEU A 88 7.86 -2.00 3.92
C LEU A 88 7.64 -3.39 4.48
N MET A 89 7.08 -4.26 3.66
CA MET A 89 6.78 -5.65 4.05
C MET A 89 7.33 -6.60 3.01
N GLU A 90 7.57 -7.85 3.42
CA GLU A 90 7.83 -8.90 2.45
C GLU A 90 6.81 -10.01 2.63
N SER A 91 6.39 -10.59 1.52
CA SER A 91 5.51 -11.76 1.53
C SER A 91 6.31 -13.01 1.21
N GLU A 92 5.66 -14.18 1.35
CA GLU A 92 6.33 -15.47 1.21
C GLU A 92 6.24 -16.06 -0.21
N ASN A 93 5.35 -15.48 -1.03
CA ASN A 93 5.08 -15.96 -2.37
C ASN A 93 4.34 -14.89 -3.16
N TYR A 94 3.95 -15.22 -4.40
CA TYR A 94 3.20 -14.29 -5.27
C TYR A 94 1.69 -14.40 -5.09
N HIS A 95 1.21 -15.10 -4.09
CA HIS A 95 -0.24 -15.25 -3.89
C HIS A 95 -0.87 -13.90 -3.55
N SER A 96 -1.97 -13.58 -4.24
CA SER A 96 -2.83 -12.48 -3.87
C SER A 96 -4.25 -12.76 -4.34
N LYS A 97 -5.21 -12.23 -3.59
CA LYS A 97 -6.63 -12.35 -3.91
C LYS A 97 -7.31 -11.05 -3.50
N PRO A 98 -7.85 -10.28 -4.46
CA PRO A 98 -8.46 -8.99 -4.12
C PRO A 98 -9.74 -9.16 -3.32
N GLN A 99 -9.97 -8.26 -2.36
CA GLN A 99 -11.19 -8.25 -1.54
C GLN A 99 -12.30 -7.58 -2.32
N LYS A 100 -13.14 -8.37 -2.97
CA LYS A 100 -14.20 -7.86 -3.85
C LYS A 100 -15.24 -7.02 -3.12
N GLU A 101 -15.49 -7.32 -1.85
CA GLU A 101 -16.44 -6.60 -1.01
C GLU A 101 -16.06 -5.12 -0.83
N GLU A 102 -14.79 -4.80 -0.95
CA GLU A 102 -14.26 -3.43 -0.85
C GLU A 102 -13.94 -2.86 -2.23
N PHE A 103 -14.52 -3.44 -3.29
CA PHE A 103 -14.37 -2.99 -4.68
C PHE A 103 -12.96 -3.16 -5.26
N PHE A 104 -12.16 -4.02 -4.67
CA PHE A 104 -10.90 -4.44 -5.28
C PHE A 104 -11.20 -5.57 -6.25
N VAL A 105 -10.95 -5.33 -7.54
CA VAL A 105 -11.34 -6.29 -8.58
C VAL A 105 -10.16 -7.02 -9.20
N ASP A 106 -8.94 -6.60 -8.90
CA ASP A 106 -7.73 -7.24 -9.39
C ASP A 106 -6.59 -7.00 -8.40
N SER A 107 -5.58 -7.85 -8.47
CA SER A 107 -4.37 -7.73 -7.67
C SER A 107 -3.22 -8.40 -8.39
N GLY A 108 -2.00 -8.01 -8.06
CA GLY A 108 -0.83 -8.66 -8.62
C GLY A 108 0.47 -8.01 -8.19
N TYR A 109 1.57 -8.69 -8.50
CA TYR A 109 2.91 -8.22 -8.21
C TYR A 109 3.54 -7.69 -9.50
N TYR A 110 4.11 -6.49 -9.43
CA TYR A 110 4.65 -5.78 -10.58
C TYR A 110 6.06 -5.30 -10.28
N LYS A 111 6.90 -5.25 -11.32
CA LYS A 111 8.24 -4.68 -11.19
C LYS A 111 8.14 -3.22 -10.77
N PHE A 112 9.19 -2.70 -10.14
CA PHE A 112 9.15 -1.35 -9.58
C PHE A 112 8.65 -0.30 -10.55
N HIS A 113 9.25 -0.19 -11.74
CA HIS A 113 8.88 0.88 -12.66
C HIS A 113 7.47 0.69 -13.22
N GLU A 114 7.02 -0.57 -13.38
CA GLU A 114 5.65 -0.85 -13.78
C GLU A 114 4.68 -0.40 -12.69
N ALA A 115 4.95 -0.79 -11.43
CA ALA A 115 4.13 -0.40 -10.29
C ALA A 115 4.07 1.12 -10.14
N TYR A 116 5.22 1.77 -10.29
CA TYR A 116 5.30 3.23 -10.21
C TYR A 116 4.38 3.91 -11.22
N HIS A 117 4.39 3.44 -12.48
CA HIS A 117 3.53 4.01 -13.51
C HIS A 117 2.06 3.63 -13.35
N LEU A 118 1.79 2.43 -12.83
CA LEU A 118 0.40 1.98 -12.63
C LEU A 118 -0.30 2.71 -11.51
N LEU A 119 0.40 3.03 -10.43
CA LEU A 119 -0.20 3.68 -9.26
C LEU A 119 -0.90 4.98 -9.67
N LYS A 120 -2.14 5.13 -9.20
CA LYS A 120 -2.97 6.29 -9.56
C LYS A 120 -2.53 7.56 -8.86
N PHE A 121 -2.14 7.47 -7.58
CA PHE A 121 -1.93 8.65 -6.74
C PHE A 121 -0.45 9.01 -6.62
N PRO A 122 -0.11 10.30 -6.84
CA PRO A 122 1.27 10.76 -6.67
C PRO A 122 1.84 10.47 -5.27
N ASN A 123 1.01 10.58 -4.22
CA ASN A 123 1.43 10.28 -2.84
C ASN A 123 1.93 8.85 -2.72
N GLU A 124 1.22 7.91 -3.34
CA GLU A 124 1.59 6.50 -3.27
C GLU A 124 2.80 6.19 -4.14
N LYS A 125 2.94 6.88 -5.27
CA LYS A 125 4.15 6.77 -6.09
C LYS A 125 5.38 7.16 -5.27
N GLU A 126 5.29 8.25 -4.51
CA GLU A 126 6.39 8.71 -3.67
C GLU A 126 6.70 7.71 -2.56
N ILE A 127 5.68 7.16 -1.92
CA ILE A 127 5.85 6.12 -0.90
C ILE A 127 6.52 4.88 -1.50
N LEU A 128 6.09 4.45 -2.67
CA LEU A 128 6.70 3.31 -3.35
C LEU A 128 8.19 3.56 -3.58
N LYS A 129 8.54 4.76 -4.05
CA LYS A 129 9.93 5.12 -4.30
C LYS A 129 10.75 5.08 -3.01
N GLN A 130 10.24 5.66 -1.93
CA GLN A 130 10.91 5.64 -0.63
C GLN A 130 11.11 4.21 -0.12
N ALA A 131 10.09 3.38 -0.25
CA ALA A 131 10.19 1.98 0.16
C ALA A 131 11.24 1.23 -0.65
N TYR A 132 11.27 1.44 -1.94
CA TYR A 132 12.20 0.74 -2.82
C TYR A 132 13.64 1.17 -2.56
N ASP A 133 13.87 2.45 -2.32
CA ASP A 133 15.20 2.95 -1.96
C ASP A 133 15.67 2.33 -0.65
N ALA A 134 14.77 2.10 0.30
CA ALA A 134 15.09 1.52 1.60
C ALA A 134 15.48 0.04 1.52
N VAL A 135 15.09 -0.68 0.47
CA VAL A 135 15.35 -2.12 0.37
C VAL A 135 16.84 -2.43 0.35
N SER A 136 17.67 -1.54 -0.21
CA SER A 136 19.11 -1.73 -0.25
C SER A 136 19.76 -1.85 1.13
N TYR A 137 19.05 -1.46 2.18
CA TYR A 137 19.54 -1.53 3.57
C TYR A 137 18.92 -2.71 4.34
N THR A 138 18.28 -3.64 3.64
CA THR A 138 17.61 -4.79 4.26
C THR A 138 18.16 -6.09 3.69
N HIS A 139 17.61 -7.22 4.18
CA HIS A 139 17.96 -8.55 3.67
C HIS A 139 17.18 -8.92 2.39
N LEU A 140 16.31 -8.06 1.90
CA LEU A 140 15.50 -8.37 0.73
C LEU A 140 16.33 -8.45 -0.54
N THR A 141 16.04 -9.45 -1.37
CA THR A 141 16.69 -9.63 -2.65
C THR A 141 15.98 -8.79 -3.69
N LEU A 142 16.74 -7.95 -4.40
CA LEU A 142 16.20 -7.16 -5.49
C LEU A 142 16.77 -7.63 -6.81
N PRO A 143 15.95 -7.67 -7.87
CA PRO A 143 16.52 -7.68 -9.21
C PRO A 143 17.26 -6.36 -9.41
N THR A 144 18.15 -6.32 -10.39
CA THR A 144 18.85 -5.07 -10.72
C THR A 144 17.80 -4.03 -11.10
N ILE A 145 17.54 -3.06 -10.22
CA ILE A 145 16.41 -2.14 -10.36
C ILE A 145 16.56 -1.21 -11.58
N TYR A 146 17.78 -1.02 -12.03
CA TYR A 146 18.07 -0.16 -13.17
C TYR A 146 18.23 -0.94 -14.47
N SER A 147 18.19 -2.24 -14.38
CA SER A 147 18.13 -3.06 -15.59
C SER A 147 16.65 -3.32 -15.87
N VAL A 148 16.24 -2.81 -16.91
CA VAL A 148 14.84 -2.88 -17.26
C VAL A 148 14.62 -3.87 -18.36
#